data_f05fa827722c8fb24916d20a7d4116b8
#
_entry.id   f05fa827722c8fb24916d20a7d4116b8
#
_cell.length_a   1.000
_cell.length_b   1.000
_cell.length_c   1.000
_cell.angle_alpha   90.00
_cell.angle_beta   90.00
_cell.angle_gamma   90.00
#
_symmetry.space_group_name_H-M   'P 1'
#
loop_
_entity.id
_entity.type
_entity.pdbx_description
1 polymer ?
#
loop_
_entity_poly.entity_id
_entity_poly.type
_entity_poly.pdbx_seq_one_letter_code
_entity_poly.pdbx_strand_id
1 'polypeptide(L)'
;MISEKISLFRNKFKKSAKRKGFTLMEILVACAIIIALSVGAFFAYQQAQQTRKIAQMNQDMEAITNAALSYEAMSLNSTPPGSIQDLITGLTANESIDGAAHSFITHGKGSNTSTSDILDPWGLAYVYSQSDRTVTCTPKDPSGTPLSTVTRHF
;
A
#
# COMPACT_ATOMS: atom_id res chain seq x y z
N MET A 1 77.64 7.59 10.91
CA MET A 1 76.52 8.50 11.14
C MET A 1 75.26 8.17 10.38
N ILE A 2 75.23 7.33 9.39
CA ILE A 2 73.96 6.99 8.62
C ILE A 2 73.27 5.74 9.22
N SER A 3 74.05 4.84 9.85
CA SER A 3 73.50 3.56 10.40
C SER A 3 72.61 3.74 11.64
N GLU A 4 72.82 4.75 12.46
CA GLU A 4 72.01 5.01 13.67
C GLU A 4 70.61 5.58 13.38
N LYS A 5 70.53 6.36 12.34
CA LYS A 5 69.21 6.92 11.95
C LYS A 5 68.24 5.88 11.38
N ILE A 6 68.76 4.83 10.78
CA ILE A 6 67.97 3.73 10.22
C ILE A 6 67.38 2.83 11.33
N SER A 7 68.13 2.63 12.43
CA SER A 7 67.61 1.85 13.57
C SER A 7 66.50 2.52 14.34
N LEU A 8 66.50 3.86 14.43
CA LEU A 8 65.43 4.64 15.05
C LEU A 8 64.10 4.67 14.21
N PHE A 9 64.26 4.64 12.90
CA PHE A 9 63.07 4.54 12.04
C PHE A 9 62.39 3.16 12.11
N ARG A 10 63.19 2.08 12.27
CA ARG A 10 62.64 0.71 12.31
C ARG A 10 61.89 0.38 13.61
N ASN A 11 62.19 1.10 14.72
CA ASN A 11 61.49 0.90 15.99
C ASN A 11 60.16 1.67 16.12
N LYS A 12 59.92 2.65 15.22
CA LYS A 12 58.72 3.45 15.29
C LYS A 12 57.50 2.75 14.65
N PHE A 13 57.73 1.72 13.85
CA PHE A 13 56.64 0.96 13.17
C PHE A 13 56.18 -0.32 13.88
N LYS A 14 56.76 -0.66 15.04
CA LYS A 14 56.37 -1.83 15.84
C LYS A 14 55.40 -1.53 16.98
N LYS A 15 54.61 -0.46 16.90
CA LYS A 15 53.38 -0.39 17.66
C LYS A 15 52.27 -1.09 16.84
N SER A 16 52.41 -2.42 16.77
CA SER A 16 51.30 -3.28 16.43
C SER A 16 50.18 -2.99 17.44
N ALA A 17 49.15 -2.25 17.01
CA ALA A 17 47.95 -2.12 17.77
C ALA A 17 47.45 -3.54 18.04
N LYS A 18 47.49 -3.99 19.29
CA LYS A 18 46.86 -5.24 19.72
C LYS A 18 45.38 -5.12 19.30
N ARG A 19 45.04 -5.68 18.16
CA ARG A 19 43.64 -5.82 17.75
C ARG A 19 43.03 -6.73 18.79
N LYS A 20 42.26 -6.13 19.71
CA LYS A 20 41.44 -6.90 20.63
C LYS A 20 40.45 -7.62 19.75
N GLY A 21 40.54 -8.93 19.64
CA GLY A 21 39.52 -9.75 19.02
C GLY A 21 38.25 -9.67 19.85
N PHE A 22 37.10 -9.70 19.19
CA PHE A 22 35.82 -9.79 19.89
C PHE A 22 35.76 -11.08 20.70
N THR A 23 35.18 -11.01 21.88
CA THR A 23 34.92 -12.21 22.69
C THR A 23 33.71 -12.94 22.13
N LEU A 24 33.68 -14.26 22.27
CA LEU A 24 32.49 -15.06 21.84
C LEU A 24 31.20 -14.57 22.52
N MET A 25 31.31 -14.16 23.78
CA MET A 25 30.18 -13.62 24.54
C MET A 25 29.65 -12.31 23.94
N GLU A 26 30.54 -11.42 23.47
CA GLU A 26 30.18 -10.14 22.87
C GLU A 26 29.41 -10.33 21.56
N ILE A 27 29.82 -11.29 20.74
CA ILE A 27 29.13 -11.65 19.50
C ILE A 27 27.77 -12.26 19.82
N LEU A 28 27.65 -13.14 20.81
CA LEU A 28 26.36 -13.73 21.22
C LEU A 28 25.37 -12.66 21.71
N VAL A 29 25.82 -11.72 22.52
CA VAL A 29 24.98 -10.62 23.00
C VAL A 29 24.55 -9.72 21.85
N ALA A 30 25.47 -9.36 20.95
CA ALA A 30 25.15 -8.56 19.77
C ALA A 30 24.10 -9.24 18.88
N CYS A 31 24.26 -10.54 18.61
CA CYS A 31 23.27 -11.33 17.85
C CYS A 31 21.90 -11.37 18.54
N ALA A 32 21.87 -11.57 19.86
CA ALA A 32 20.62 -11.57 20.61
C ALA A 32 19.85 -10.24 20.51
N ILE A 33 20.58 -9.12 20.60
CA ILE A 33 19.97 -7.78 20.43
C ILE A 33 19.45 -7.58 19.02
N ILE A 34 20.21 -7.96 17.99
CA ILE A 34 19.78 -7.84 16.60
C ILE A 34 18.50 -8.66 16.34
N ILE A 35 18.43 -9.89 16.85
CA ILE A 35 17.25 -10.75 16.69
C ILE A 35 16.04 -10.10 17.38
N ALA A 36 16.20 -9.61 18.62
CA ALA A 36 15.11 -8.96 19.36
C ALA A 36 14.57 -7.72 18.63
N LEU A 37 15.45 -6.87 18.11
CA LEU A 37 15.06 -5.69 17.34
C LEU A 37 14.40 -6.06 16.00
N SER A 38 14.90 -7.10 15.33
CA SER A 38 14.33 -7.56 14.05
C SER A 38 12.90 -8.06 14.19
N VAL A 39 12.60 -8.80 15.25
CA VAL A 39 11.23 -9.26 15.53
C VAL A 39 10.30 -8.08 15.79
N GLY A 40 10.70 -7.10 16.61
CA GLY A 40 9.92 -5.90 16.86
C GLY A 40 9.65 -5.08 15.59
N ALA A 41 10.66 -4.90 14.75
CA ALA A 41 10.55 -4.19 13.48
C ALA A 41 9.58 -4.90 12.51
N PHE A 42 9.60 -6.24 12.47
CA PHE A 42 8.70 -7.02 11.63
C PHE A 42 7.23 -6.83 11.99
N PHE A 43 6.87 -6.87 13.26
CA PHE A 43 5.50 -6.61 13.71
C PHE A 43 5.05 -5.17 13.39
N ALA A 44 5.90 -4.18 13.64
CA ALA A 44 5.61 -2.79 13.31
C ALA A 44 5.40 -2.60 11.79
N TYR A 45 6.19 -3.27 10.96
CA TYR A 45 6.03 -3.25 9.52
C TYR A 45 4.70 -3.84 9.06
N GLN A 46 4.28 -4.99 9.60
CA GLN A 46 2.99 -5.60 9.28
C GLN A 46 1.82 -4.66 9.63
N GLN A 47 1.86 -4.05 10.80
CA GLN A 47 0.83 -3.10 11.22
C GLN A 47 0.78 -1.87 10.30
N ALA A 48 1.94 -1.33 9.92
CA ALA A 48 2.02 -0.21 8.99
C ALA A 48 1.45 -0.55 7.60
N GLN A 49 1.70 -1.75 7.09
CA GLN A 49 1.13 -2.22 5.83
C GLN A 49 -0.39 -2.35 5.91
N GLN A 50 -0.92 -2.87 7.00
CA GLN A 50 -2.37 -2.98 7.21
C GLN A 50 -3.04 -1.61 7.24
N THR A 51 -2.47 -0.65 7.96
CA THR A 51 -2.98 0.72 8.02
C THR A 51 -3.01 1.37 6.62
N ARG A 52 -1.97 1.16 5.81
CA ARG A 52 -1.92 1.66 4.43
C ARG A 52 -3.01 1.05 3.56
N LYS A 53 -3.24 -0.26 3.66
CA LYS A 53 -4.30 -0.95 2.91
C LYS A 53 -5.69 -0.42 3.29
N ILE A 54 -5.95 -0.21 4.57
CA ILE A 54 -7.22 0.35 5.04
C ILE A 54 -7.39 1.80 4.56
N ALA A 55 -6.34 2.61 4.59
CA ALA A 55 -6.39 3.97 4.07
C ALA A 55 -6.66 4.00 2.56
N GLN A 56 -6.01 3.13 1.79
CA GLN A 56 -6.25 2.99 0.36
C GLN A 56 -7.69 2.54 0.07
N MET A 57 -8.19 1.51 0.77
CA MET A 57 -9.57 1.06 0.65
C MET A 57 -10.56 2.22 0.87
N ASN A 58 -10.35 3.05 1.89
CA ASN A 58 -11.22 4.20 2.15
C ASN A 58 -11.18 5.23 1.02
N GLN A 59 -10.01 5.49 0.45
CA GLN A 59 -9.85 6.38 -0.71
C GLN A 59 -10.54 5.83 -1.95
N ASP A 60 -10.39 4.53 -2.22
CA ASP A 60 -11.01 3.87 -3.36
C ASP A 60 -12.55 3.89 -3.23
N MET A 61 -13.08 3.59 -2.06
CA MET A 61 -14.53 3.66 -1.80
C MET A 61 -15.08 5.08 -1.95
N GLU A 62 -14.34 6.09 -1.52
CA GLU A 62 -14.71 7.50 -1.69
C GLU A 62 -14.69 7.90 -3.17
N ALA A 63 -13.68 7.47 -3.92
CA ALA A 63 -13.60 7.71 -5.35
C ALA A 63 -14.77 7.06 -6.11
N ILE A 64 -15.12 5.81 -5.78
CA ILE A 64 -16.27 5.10 -6.38
C ILE A 64 -17.57 5.82 -6.05
N THR A 65 -17.77 6.23 -4.80
CA THR A 65 -18.96 6.96 -4.35
C THR A 65 -19.11 8.29 -5.09
N ASN A 66 -18.06 9.09 -5.17
CA ASN A 66 -18.05 10.38 -5.88
C ASN A 66 -18.29 10.19 -7.39
N ALA A 67 -17.71 9.15 -7.97
CA ALA A 67 -17.93 8.80 -9.36
C ALA A 67 -19.39 8.41 -9.64
N ALA A 68 -20.02 7.64 -8.75
CA ALA A 68 -21.42 7.24 -8.85
C ALA A 68 -22.35 8.46 -8.80
N LEU A 69 -22.10 9.39 -7.88
CA LEU A 69 -22.86 10.65 -7.80
C LEU A 69 -22.68 11.52 -9.05
N SER A 70 -21.45 11.58 -9.57
CA SER A 70 -21.15 12.35 -10.79
C SER A 70 -21.82 11.72 -12.01
N TYR A 71 -21.83 10.39 -12.09
CA TYR A 71 -22.53 9.66 -13.15
C TYR A 71 -24.02 9.95 -13.14
N GLU A 72 -24.67 9.85 -11.98
CA GLU A 72 -26.10 10.15 -11.80
C GLU A 72 -26.43 11.61 -12.19
N ALA A 73 -25.59 12.55 -11.76
CA ALA A 73 -25.77 13.97 -12.07
C ALA A 73 -25.63 14.29 -13.57
N MET A 74 -24.83 13.52 -14.30
CA MET A 74 -24.59 13.71 -15.73
C MET A 74 -25.47 12.84 -16.63
N SER A 75 -26.13 11.84 -16.08
CA SER A 75 -27.06 10.96 -16.82
C SER A 75 -28.35 11.70 -17.15
N LEU A 76 -28.83 11.60 -18.39
CA LEU A 76 -30.10 12.19 -18.86
C LEU A 76 -31.30 11.83 -17.99
N ASN A 77 -31.29 10.64 -17.42
CA ASN A 77 -32.44 10.14 -16.62
C ASN A 77 -32.17 10.26 -15.10
N SER A 78 -31.06 10.87 -14.68
CA SER A 78 -30.61 10.92 -13.28
C SER A 78 -30.59 9.52 -12.63
N THR A 79 -30.20 8.52 -13.40
CA THR A 79 -30.13 7.13 -12.92
C THR A 79 -28.75 6.83 -12.40
N PRO A 80 -28.63 6.21 -11.22
CA PRO A 80 -27.33 5.74 -10.73
C PRO A 80 -26.75 4.64 -11.64
N PRO A 81 -25.42 4.48 -11.68
CA PRO A 81 -24.80 3.42 -12.48
C PRO A 81 -25.29 2.04 -12.04
N GLY A 82 -25.42 1.10 -12.97
CA GLY A 82 -25.84 -0.26 -12.68
C GLY A 82 -24.74 -1.11 -12.05
N SER A 83 -23.49 -0.74 -12.32
CA SER A 83 -22.29 -1.46 -11.87
C SER A 83 -21.07 -0.54 -11.81
N ILE A 84 -20.00 -1.02 -11.18
CA ILE A 84 -18.68 -0.36 -11.22
C ILE A 84 -18.17 -0.26 -12.65
N GLN A 85 -18.49 -1.24 -13.50
CA GLN A 85 -18.14 -1.22 -14.92
C GLN A 85 -18.68 0.01 -15.64
N ASP A 86 -19.89 0.44 -15.33
CA ASP A 86 -20.50 1.62 -15.95
C ASP A 86 -19.73 2.90 -15.58
N LEU A 87 -19.14 2.94 -14.37
CA LEU A 87 -18.29 4.04 -13.97
C LEU A 87 -16.96 4.08 -14.74
N ILE A 88 -16.44 2.92 -15.12
CA ILE A 88 -15.20 2.78 -15.91
C ILE A 88 -15.48 3.08 -17.38
N THR A 89 -16.55 2.52 -17.94
CA THR A 89 -16.93 2.72 -19.33
C THR A 89 -17.43 4.13 -19.56
N GLY A 90 -18.12 4.70 -18.55
CA GLY A 90 -18.67 6.05 -18.58
C GLY A 90 -19.97 6.18 -19.35
N LEU A 91 -20.43 7.42 -19.50
CA LEU A 91 -21.60 7.79 -20.30
C LEU A 91 -21.18 8.05 -21.74
N THR A 92 -21.98 7.56 -22.68
CA THR A 92 -21.87 7.96 -24.10
C THR A 92 -22.50 9.34 -24.31
N ALA A 93 -22.17 9.98 -25.44
CA ALA A 93 -22.74 11.31 -25.78
C ALA A 93 -24.29 11.32 -25.84
N ASN A 94 -24.92 10.17 -26.10
CA ASN A 94 -26.38 10.06 -26.18
C ASN A 94 -27.04 9.86 -24.80
N GLU A 95 -26.25 9.52 -23.78
CA GLU A 95 -26.72 9.25 -22.41
C GLU A 95 -26.41 10.40 -21.45
N SER A 96 -25.57 11.32 -21.88
CA SER A 96 -25.12 12.47 -21.10
C SER A 96 -25.99 13.71 -21.36
N ILE A 97 -26.21 14.52 -20.32
CA ILE A 97 -26.97 15.78 -20.38
C ILE A 97 -26.31 16.81 -21.33
N ASP A 98 -25.01 16.83 -21.38
CA ASP A 98 -24.23 17.80 -22.20
C ASP A 98 -23.90 17.28 -23.61
N GLY A 99 -24.30 16.06 -23.94
CA GLY A 99 -24.05 15.44 -25.24
C GLY A 99 -22.58 15.06 -25.49
N ALA A 100 -21.76 14.94 -24.45
CA ALA A 100 -20.39 14.51 -24.51
C ALA A 100 -20.18 13.15 -23.82
N ALA A 101 -19.17 12.40 -24.23
CA ALA A 101 -18.81 11.16 -23.57
C ALA A 101 -17.97 11.46 -22.31
N HIS A 102 -18.32 10.85 -21.18
CA HIS A 102 -17.66 11.03 -19.90
C HIS A 102 -17.20 9.71 -19.30
N SER A 103 -15.98 9.67 -18.78
CA SER A 103 -15.44 8.58 -17.96
C SER A 103 -15.25 9.09 -16.53
N PHE A 104 -15.74 8.37 -15.53
CA PHE A 104 -15.79 8.81 -14.14
C PHE A 104 -14.67 8.23 -13.30
N ILE A 105 -14.19 7.04 -13.66
CA ILE A 105 -13.04 6.40 -13.02
C ILE A 105 -12.05 5.98 -14.10
N THR A 106 -10.87 6.58 -14.09
CA THR A 106 -9.71 6.03 -14.78
C THR A 106 -9.12 4.93 -13.91
N HIS A 107 -8.84 3.76 -14.49
CA HIS A 107 -8.28 2.58 -13.85
C HIS A 107 -7.40 2.92 -12.66
N GLY A 108 -7.86 2.61 -11.45
CA GLY A 108 -7.12 2.80 -10.21
C GLY A 108 -5.88 1.93 -10.19
N LYS A 109 -4.92 2.31 -9.38
CA LYS A 109 -3.67 1.58 -9.11
C LYS A 109 -3.99 0.29 -8.35
N GLY A 110 -4.33 -0.76 -9.05
CA GLY A 110 -4.81 -2.06 -8.54
C GLY A 110 -5.79 -2.73 -9.48
N SER A 111 -6.26 -1.99 -10.49
CA SER A 111 -7.10 -2.54 -11.55
C SER A 111 -6.28 -3.56 -12.35
N ASN A 112 -6.65 -4.82 -12.23
CA ASN A 112 -6.24 -5.83 -13.18
C ASN A 112 -6.89 -5.45 -14.52
N THR A 113 -6.09 -5.11 -15.52
CA THR A 113 -6.53 -4.70 -16.87
C THR A 113 -7.34 -5.77 -17.60
N SER A 114 -7.52 -6.92 -17.01
CA SER A 114 -8.22 -8.10 -17.53
C SER A 114 -9.65 -8.25 -16.97
N THR A 115 -10.00 -7.55 -15.91
CA THR A 115 -11.33 -7.59 -15.29
C THR A 115 -11.91 -6.19 -15.18
N SER A 116 -13.19 -6.09 -15.47
CA SER A 116 -13.97 -4.88 -15.44
C SER A 116 -14.19 -4.31 -14.04
N ASP A 117 -13.52 -4.82 -13.02
CA ASP A 117 -13.72 -4.50 -11.63
C ASP A 117 -12.52 -3.78 -11.02
N ILE A 118 -12.79 -2.84 -10.13
CA ILE A 118 -11.80 -2.22 -9.26
C ILE A 118 -11.57 -3.17 -8.09
N LEU A 119 -10.32 -3.58 -7.87
CA LEU A 119 -9.96 -4.47 -6.79
C LEU A 119 -9.52 -3.68 -5.55
N ASP A 120 -9.93 -4.19 -4.39
CA ASP A 120 -9.47 -3.71 -3.11
C ASP A 120 -7.97 -4.06 -2.86
N PRO A 121 -7.34 -3.51 -1.82
CA PRO A 121 -5.93 -3.80 -1.49
C PRO A 121 -5.64 -5.27 -1.12
N TRP A 122 -6.64 -6.11 -0.98
CA TRP A 122 -6.53 -7.55 -0.74
C TRP A 122 -6.84 -8.39 -1.98
N GLY A 123 -7.16 -7.73 -3.11
CA GLY A 123 -7.40 -8.38 -4.41
C GLY A 123 -8.83 -8.87 -4.61
N LEU A 124 -9.79 -8.40 -3.83
CA LEU A 124 -11.21 -8.68 -4.00
C LEU A 124 -11.91 -7.50 -4.68
N ALA A 125 -12.97 -7.77 -5.45
CA ALA A 125 -13.80 -6.72 -6.02
C ALA A 125 -14.64 -6.04 -4.94
N TYR A 126 -14.82 -4.70 -5.08
CA TYR A 126 -15.81 -3.99 -4.29
C TYR A 126 -17.22 -4.44 -4.67
N VAL A 127 -18.08 -4.63 -3.69
CA VAL A 127 -19.49 -4.97 -3.94
C VAL A 127 -20.28 -3.66 -4.06
N TYR A 128 -20.85 -3.46 -5.23
CA TYR A 128 -21.67 -2.31 -5.57
C TYR A 128 -23.15 -2.72 -5.61
N SER A 129 -24.01 -1.97 -4.95
CA SER A 129 -25.46 -2.15 -4.98
C SER A 129 -26.13 -0.86 -5.45
N GLN A 130 -26.74 -0.90 -6.63
CA GLN A 130 -27.50 0.21 -7.19
C GLN A 130 -28.77 0.47 -6.37
N SER A 131 -29.49 -0.61 -5.97
CA SER A 131 -30.75 -0.52 -5.24
C SER A 131 -30.60 0.10 -3.87
N ASP A 132 -29.52 -0.24 -3.17
CA ASP A 132 -29.24 0.25 -1.81
C ASP A 132 -28.38 1.51 -1.82
N ARG A 133 -27.88 1.91 -3.00
CA ARG A 133 -26.94 3.02 -3.19
C ARG A 133 -25.71 2.88 -2.29
N THR A 134 -25.09 1.70 -2.32
CA THR A 134 -23.97 1.38 -1.43
C THR A 134 -22.81 0.76 -2.17
N VAL A 135 -21.62 1.04 -1.65
CA VAL A 135 -20.38 0.35 -1.97
C VAL A 135 -19.88 -0.32 -0.71
N THR A 136 -19.59 -1.61 -0.77
CA THR A 136 -19.10 -2.38 0.38
C THR A 136 -17.79 -3.05 0.11
N CYS A 137 -16.96 -3.15 1.15
CA CYS A 137 -15.71 -3.90 1.15
C CYS A 137 -15.54 -4.60 2.49
N THR A 138 -14.96 -5.79 2.47
CA THR A 138 -14.62 -6.54 3.69
C THR A 138 -13.10 -6.62 3.80
N PRO A 139 -12.47 -5.72 4.58
CA PRO A 139 -11.02 -5.73 4.78
C PRO A 139 -10.59 -7.01 5.48
N LYS A 140 -9.32 -7.41 5.29
CA LYS A 140 -8.72 -8.57 5.94
C LYS A 140 -7.60 -8.12 6.88
N ASP A 141 -7.39 -8.88 7.96
CA ASP A 141 -6.24 -8.71 8.83
C ASP A 141 -4.95 -9.25 8.16
N PRO A 142 -3.77 -9.10 8.79
CA PRO A 142 -2.51 -9.64 8.25
C PRO A 142 -2.49 -11.17 8.11
N SER A 143 -3.37 -11.88 8.83
CA SER A 143 -3.51 -13.34 8.73
C SER A 143 -4.46 -13.77 7.60
N GLY A 144 -5.14 -12.81 6.96
CA GLY A 144 -6.13 -13.05 5.91
C GLY A 144 -7.57 -13.26 6.43
N THR A 145 -7.79 -13.11 7.75
CA THR A 145 -9.12 -13.23 8.35
C THR A 145 -9.98 -12.01 8.00
N PRO A 146 -11.23 -12.18 7.54
CA PRO A 146 -12.13 -11.08 7.27
C PRO A 146 -12.42 -10.26 8.54
N LEU A 147 -12.36 -8.94 8.42
CA LEU A 147 -12.79 -8.00 9.43
C LEU A 147 -14.27 -7.59 9.19
N SER A 148 -14.76 -6.65 9.95
CA SER A 148 -16.11 -6.11 9.73
C SER A 148 -16.22 -5.42 8.37
N THR A 149 -17.32 -5.67 7.66
CA THR A 149 -17.62 -5.04 6.38
C THR A 149 -17.80 -3.53 6.56
N VAL A 150 -17.16 -2.77 5.68
CA VAL A 150 -17.31 -1.32 5.59
C VAL A 150 -18.27 -1.00 4.47
N THR A 151 -19.28 -0.18 4.75
CA THR A 151 -20.30 0.25 3.78
C THR A 151 -20.26 1.76 3.66
N ARG A 152 -20.32 2.26 2.41
CA ARG A 152 -20.53 3.68 2.10
C ARG A 152 -21.77 3.84 1.23
N HIS A 153 -22.51 4.90 1.50
CA HIS A 153 -23.67 5.30 0.71
C HIS A 153 -23.30 6.45 -0.24
N PHE A 154 -23.95 6.51 -1.39
CA PHE A 154 -23.81 7.59 -2.38
C PHE A 154 -25.16 8.18 -2.75
#